data_c9b530d8c99dcce5944948a46552614a
#
_entry.id   c9b530d8c99dcce5944948a46552614a
#
_cell.length_a   1.000
_cell.length_b   1.000
_cell.length_c   1.000
_cell.angle_alpha   90.00
_cell.angle_beta   90.00
_cell.angle_gamma   90.00
#
_symmetry.space_group_name_H-M   'P 1'
#
loop_
_entity.id
_entity.type
_entity.pdbx_description
1 polymer ?
#
loop_
_entity_poly.entity_id
_entity_poly.type
_entity_poly.pdbx_seq_one_letter_code
_entity_poly.pdbx_strand_id
1 'polypeptide(L)'
;MITLVWKTMDLKNLKLKYMIKLLLVLSTLFYITLTSAKAEFSVDARSAILIDYDSDKILYDLNSELEIYPASMTKIMTSIVAFDLLLNNKISLDDKFLISEKAWRMSQSGYSSMFIMVNDEVSVADLLNGIIIASGNDACVALAEG
;
A
#
# COMPACT_ATOMS: atom_id res chain seq x y z
N MET A 1 -63.30 45.21 -25.30
CA MET A 1 -62.43 45.25 -24.08
C MET A 1 -62.33 43.85 -23.42
N ILE A 2 -63.36 43.04 -23.37
CA ILE A 2 -63.39 41.69 -22.76
C ILE A 2 -62.49 40.66 -23.48
N THR A 3 -62.41 40.65 -24.79
CA THR A 3 -61.59 39.73 -25.62
C THR A 3 -60.13 39.88 -25.47
N LEU A 4 -59.63 41.09 -25.10
CA LEU A 4 -58.19 41.36 -24.89
C LEU A 4 -57.70 40.77 -23.55
N VAL A 5 -58.58 40.76 -22.54
CA VAL A 5 -58.27 40.24 -21.18
C VAL A 5 -58.16 38.70 -21.22
N TRP A 6 -58.99 38.02 -21.95
CA TRP A 6 -58.91 36.56 -22.11
C TRP A 6 -57.63 36.13 -22.86
N LYS A 7 -57.22 36.86 -23.87
CA LYS A 7 -56.01 36.60 -24.63
C LYS A 7 -54.74 36.76 -23.81
N THR A 8 -54.71 37.75 -22.91
CA THR A 8 -53.56 37.98 -22.01
C THR A 8 -53.49 36.97 -20.85
N MET A 9 -54.64 36.50 -20.35
CA MET A 9 -54.69 35.41 -19.36
C MET A 9 -54.19 34.09 -19.93
N ASP A 10 -54.53 33.74 -21.16
CA ASP A 10 -54.10 32.50 -21.80
C ASP A 10 -52.61 32.49 -22.08
N LEU A 11 -52.02 33.63 -22.49
CA LEU A 11 -50.57 33.77 -22.68
C LEU A 11 -49.80 33.69 -21.39
N LYS A 12 -50.35 34.18 -20.27
CA LYS A 12 -49.70 34.03 -18.96
C LYS A 12 -49.67 32.58 -18.48
N ASN A 13 -50.79 31.89 -18.64
CA ASN A 13 -50.90 30.46 -18.31
C ASN A 13 -49.97 29.58 -19.18
N LEU A 14 -49.83 29.92 -20.44
CA LEU A 14 -48.97 29.24 -21.38
C LEU A 14 -47.51 29.44 -21.00
N LYS A 15 -47.07 30.66 -20.69
CA LYS A 15 -45.70 30.96 -20.19
C LYS A 15 -45.38 30.21 -18.87
N LEU A 16 -46.35 30.16 -17.95
CA LEU A 16 -46.22 29.45 -16.70
C LEU A 16 -46.01 27.94 -16.90
N LYS A 17 -46.80 27.34 -17.81
CA LYS A 17 -46.64 25.92 -18.16
C LYS A 17 -45.25 25.60 -18.76
N TYR A 18 -44.75 26.45 -19.63
CA TYR A 18 -43.38 26.26 -20.18
C TYR A 18 -42.28 26.47 -19.14
N MET A 19 -42.42 27.45 -18.22
CA MET A 19 -41.52 27.63 -17.12
C MET A 19 -41.46 26.42 -16.19
N ILE A 20 -42.61 25.83 -15.86
CA ILE A 20 -42.70 24.63 -15.02
C ILE A 20 -42.00 23.43 -15.72
N LYS A 21 -42.27 23.24 -17.03
CA LYS A 21 -41.60 22.20 -17.80
C LYS A 21 -40.09 22.37 -17.86
N LEU A 22 -39.60 23.61 -18.05
CA LEU A 22 -38.18 23.92 -18.06
C LEU A 22 -37.56 23.65 -16.73
N LEU A 23 -38.21 24.03 -15.62
CA LEU A 23 -37.75 23.75 -14.25
C LEU A 23 -37.69 22.25 -13.96
N LEU A 24 -38.66 21.47 -14.43
CA LEU A 24 -38.65 20.03 -14.28
C LEU A 24 -37.50 19.38 -15.08
N VAL A 25 -37.24 19.83 -16.30
CA VAL A 25 -36.11 19.35 -17.10
C VAL A 25 -34.80 19.72 -16.46
N LEU A 26 -34.62 20.94 -15.95
CA LEU A 26 -33.42 21.37 -15.24
C LEU A 26 -33.20 20.58 -13.94
N SER A 27 -34.27 20.30 -13.19
CA SER A 27 -34.17 19.51 -11.94
C SER A 27 -33.81 18.04 -12.24
N THR A 28 -34.34 17.45 -13.31
CA THR A 28 -33.95 16.08 -13.71
C THR A 28 -32.51 16.03 -14.21
N LEU A 29 -32.08 17.03 -14.99
CA LEU A 29 -30.67 17.14 -15.42
C LEU A 29 -29.73 17.29 -14.23
N PHE A 30 -30.08 18.11 -13.24
CA PHE A 30 -29.31 18.29 -12.00
C PHE A 30 -29.25 17.00 -11.16
N TYR A 31 -30.34 16.23 -11.12
CA TYR A 31 -30.37 14.94 -10.43
C TYR A 31 -29.45 13.90 -11.08
N ILE A 32 -29.33 13.91 -12.42
CA ILE A 32 -28.45 13.01 -13.17
C ILE A 32 -26.96 13.34 -12.90
N THR A 33 -26.62 14.62 -12.70
CA THR A 33 -25.23 15.02 -12.40
C THR A 33 -24.80 14.74 -10.96
N LEU A 34 -25.74 14.42 -10.06
CA LEU A 34 -25.44 14.04 -8.67
C LEU A 34 -25.08 12.55 -8.51
N THR A 35 -25.08 11.75 -9.57
CA THR A 35 -24.53 10.40 -9.49
C THR A 35 -23.03 10.51 -9.23
N SER A 36 -22.64 10.16 -8.03
CA SER A 36 -21.24 10.15 -7.59
C SER A 36 -20.41 9.34 -8.59
N ALA A 37 -19.49 9.98 -9.29
CA ALA A 37 -18.44 9.29 -10.01
C ALA A 37 -17.60 8.54 -8.96
N LYS A 38 -17.85 7.23 -8.81
CA LYS A 38 -16.92 6.38 -8.09
C LYS A 38 -15.65 6.34 -8.93
N ALA A 39 -14.60 7.03 -8.45
CA ALA A 39 -13.27 6.81 -8.99
C ALA A 39 -12.92 5.34 -8.71
N GLU A 40 -12.77 4.54 -9.75
CA GLU A 40 -12.31 3.17 -9.64
C GLU A 40 -10.83 3.23 -9.29
N PHE A 41 -10.50 2.90 -8.04
CA PHE A 41 -9.12 2.77 -7.61
C PHE A 41 -8.59 1.44 -8.11
N SER A 42 -7.60 1.48 -8.99
CA SER A 42 -6.94 0.28 -9.52
C SER A 42 -5.44 0.35 -9.27
N VAL A 43 -4.86 -0.80 -8.94
CA VAL A 43 -3.42 -0.97 -8.71
C VAL A 43 -2.92 -1.99 -9.73
N ASP A 44 -1.80 -1.67 -10.39
CA ASP A 44 -1.10 -2.61 -11.29
C ASP A 44 -0.26 -3.58 -10.45
N ALA A 45 -0.91 -4.59 -9.91
CA ALA A 45 -0.31 -5.64 -9.07
C ALA A 45 -1.05 -6.96 -9.24
N ARG A 46 -0.38 -8.10 -8.94
CA ARG A 46 -1.02 -9.43 -8.90
C ARG A 46 -1.99 -9.57 -7.73
N SER A 47 -1.65 -8.98 -6.60
CA SER A 47 -2.46 -8.91 -5.39
C SER A 47 -2.15 -7.63 -4.64
N ALA A 48 -3.13 -7.07 -3.96
CA ALA A 48 -2.97 -5.91 -3.09
C ALA A 48 -4.07 -5.89 -2.03
N ILE A 49 -3.74 -5.46 -0.85
CA ILE A 49 -4.70 -5.20 0.22
C ILE A 49 -4.38 -3.85 0.87
N LEU A 50 -5.41 -3.07 1.14
CA LEU A 50 -5.31 -1.85 1.92
C LEU A 50 -6.24 -1.96 3.12
N ILE A 51 -5.67 -1.83 4.31
CA ILE A 51 -6.40 -1.95 5.57
C ILE A 51 -6.26 -0.63 6.32
N ASP A 52 -7.36 -0.13 6.86
CA ASP A 52 -7.33 0.98 7.81
C ASP A 52 -6.76 0.49 9.14
N TYR A 53 -5.69 1.13 9.60
CA TYR A 53 -4.91 0.69 10.76
C TYR A 53 -5.71 0.72 12.07
N ASP A 54 -6.59 1.72 12.24
CA ASP A 54 -7.30 1.93 13.50
C ASP A 54 -8.56 1.05 13.63
N SER A 55 -9.21 0.77 12.51
CA SER A 55 -10.49 0.04 12.48
C SER A 55 -10.39 -1.38 11.94
N ASP A 56 -9.23 -1.82 11.47
CA ASP A 56 -8.99 -3.08 10.75
C ASP A 56 -9.91 -3.28 9.52
N LYS A 57 -10.52 -2.19 9.04
CA LYS A 57 -11.42 -2.24 7.89
C LYS A 57 -10.63 -2.39 6.60
N ILE A 58 -10.98 -3.39 5.80
CA ILE A 58 -10.43 -3.54 4.45
C ILE A 58 -11.03 -2.43 3.57
N LEU A 59 -10.17 -1.54 3.06
CA LEU A 59 -10.51 -0.43 2.17
C LEU A 59 -10.38 -0.82 0.70
N TYR A 60 -9.47 -1.74 0.37
CA TYR A 60 -9.25 -2.27 -0.96
C TYR A 60 -8.74 -3.70 -0.86
N ASP A 61 -9.23 -4.57 -1.73
CA ASP A 61 -8.82 -5.96 -1.84
C ASP A 61 -8.71 -6.34 -3.33
N LEU A 62 -7.54 -6.79 -3.71
CA LEU A 62 -7.27 -7.38 -5.01
C LEU A 62 -6.54 -8.71 -4.78
N ASN A 63 -7.28 -9.83 -4.86
CA ASN A 63 -6.70 -11.16 -4.70
C ASN A 63 -5.80 -11.30 -3.45
N SER A 64 -6.20 -10.75 -2.30
CA SER A 64 -5.37 -10.72 -1.08
C SER A 64 -5.04 -12.11 -0.54
N GLU A 65 -5.89 -13.12 -0.83
CA GLU A 65 -5.70 -14.52 -0.44
C GLU A 65 -4.77 -15.30 -1.40
N LEU A 66 -4.25 -14.64 -2.44
CA LEU A 66 -3.34 -15.28 -3.38
C LEU A 66 -2.02 -15.62 -2.70
N GLU A 67 -1.61 -16.87 -2.76
CA GLU A 67 -0.29 -17.29 -2.30
C GLU A 67 0.81 -16.63 -3.16
N ILE A 68 1.71 -15.91 -2.49
CA ILE A 68 2.85 -15.24 -3.12
C ILE A 68 4.15 -15.59 -2.43
N TYR A 69 5.25 -15.55 -3.16
CA TYR A 69 6.58 -15.60 -2.55
C TYR A 69 6.87 -14.27 -1.86
N PRO A 70 7.19 -14.26 -0.54
CA PRO A 70 7.39 -13.02 0.22
C PRO A 70 8.68 -12.28 -0.18
N ALA A 71 9.58 -12.92 -0.92
CA ALA A 71 10.87 -12.34 -1.32
C ALA A 71 11.60 -11.72 -0.13
N SER A 72 12.07 -10.47 -0.23
CA SER A 72 12.79 -9.78 0.85
C SER A 72 11.97 -9.53 2.12
N MET A 73 10.65 -9.65 2.07
CA MET A 73 9.82 -9.60 3.31
C MET A 73 10.16 -10.74 4.29
N THR A 74 10.73 -11.84 3.82
CA THR A 74 11.25 -12.92 4.68
C THR A 74 12.26 -12.41 5.72
N LYS A 75 13.00 -11.33 5.41
CA LYS A 75 13.99 -10.71 6.31
C LYS A 75 13.37 -10.05 7.54
N ILE A 76 12.07 -9.73 7.48
CA ILE A 76 11.31 -9.26 8.65
C ILE A 76 11.32 -10.36 9.72
N MET A 77 11.08 -11.62 9.33
CA MET A 77 11.12 -12.74 10.26
C MET A 77 12.53 -12.98 10.79
N THR A 78 13.56 -12.88 9.95
CA THR A 78 14.97 -12.97 10.41
C THR A 78 15.26 -11.92 11.47
N SER A 79 14.81 -10.67 11.26
CA SER A 79 14.99 -9.58 12.24
C SER A 79 14.21 -9.82 13.54
N ILE A 80 12.96 -10.33 13.45
CA ILE A 80 12.12 -10.65 14.63
C ILE A 80 12.82 -11.72 15.48
N VAL A 81 13.34 -12.78 14.87
CA VAL A 81 14.08 -13.84 15.59
C VAL A 81 15.33 -13.28 16.27
N ALA A 82 16.10 -12.43 15.58
CA ALA A 82 17.27 -11.80 16.17
C ALA A 82 16.90 -10.87 17.34
N PHE A 83 15.83 -10.09 17.24
CA PHE A 83 15.33 -9.27 18.34
C PHE A 83 14.85 -10.09 19.53
N ASP A 84 14.23 -11.24 19.30
CA ASP A 84 13.84 -12.15 20.38
C ASP A 84 15.07 -12.72 21.10
N LEU A 85 16.12 -13.10 20.37
CA LEU A 85 17.38 -13.54 20.94
C LEU A 85 18.08 -12.45 21.76
N LEU A 86 18.06 -11.20 21.26
CA LEU A 86 18.59 -10.02 21.99
C LEU A 86 17.81 -9.76 23.28
N LEU A 87 16.46 -9.78 23.21
CA LEU A 87 15.59 -9.59 24.38
C LEU A 87 15.80 -10.64 25.46
N ASN A 88 16.11 -11.87 25.06
CA ASN A 88 16.38 -13.00 25.96
C ASN A 88 17.85 -13.09 26.37
N ASN A 89 18.69 -12.09 26.04
CA ASN A 89 20.13 -12.08 26.31
C ASN A 89 20.87 -13.33 25.82
N LYS A 90 20.45 -13.89 24.70
CA LYS A 90 21.12 -15.02 24.04
C LYS A 90 22.24 -14.56 23.12
N ILE A 91 22.09 -13.38 22.56
CA ILE A 91 23.09 -12.65 21.80
C ILE A 91 23.12 -11.18 22.28
N SER A 92 24.20 -10.47 21.95
CA SER A 92 24.36 -9.04 22.18
C SER A 92 24.56 -8.31 20.85
N LEU A 93 24.25 -7.03 20.79
CA LEU A 93 24.53 -6.19 19.63
C LEU A 93 26.02 -6.09 19.30
N ASP A 94 26.89 -6.21 20.34
CA ASP A 94 28.35 -6.14 20.23
C ASP A 94 29.00 -7.49 19.89
N ASP A 95 28.24 -8.60 19.94
CA ASP A 95 28.74 -9.91 19.52
C ASP A 95 29.17 -9.86 18.06
N LYS A 96 30.27 -10.49 17.74
CA LYS A 96 30.85 -10.52 16.40
C LYS A 96 30.81 -11.93 15.85
N PHE A 97 30.27 -12.02 14.62
CA PHE A 97 30.21 -13.26 13.88
C PHE A 97 31.24 -13.28 12.75
N LEU A 98 31.94 -14.39 12.63
CA LEU A 98 32.91 -14.60 11.57
C LEU A 98 32.16 -14.86 10.26
N ILE A 99 32.47 -14.11 9.23
CA ILE A 99 31.80 -14.22 7.92
C ILE A 99 32.30 -15.44 7.17
N SER A 100 31.37 -16.35 6.92
CA SER A 100 31.61 -17.56 6.15
C SER A 100 31.76 -17.27 4.65
N GLU A 101 32.37 -18.20 3.91
CA GLU A 101 32.39 -18.15 2.45
C GLU A 101 30.98 -18.20 1.87
N LYS A 102 30.06 -18.92 2.49
CA LYS A 102 28.65 -18.98 2.06
C LYS A 102 27.95 -17.63 2.17
N ALA A 103 28.10 -16.93 3.31
CA ALA A 103 27.57 -15.59 3.48
C ALA A 103 28.17 -14.61 2.43
N TRP A 104 29.50 -14.60 2.28
CA TRP A 104 30.19 -13.78 1.31
C TRP A 104 29.73 -14.04 -0.14
N ARG A 105 29.52 -15.29 -0.54
CA ARG A 105 29.02 -15.64 -1.88
C ARG A 105 27.69 -15.00 -2.19
N MET A 106 26.85 -14.73 -1.19
CA MET A 106 25.56 -14.02 -1.39
C MET A 106 25.78 -12.57 -1.82
N SER A 107 26.91 -11.94 -1.43
CA SER A 107 27.25 -10.59 -1.89
C SER A 107 27.68 -10.54 -3.35
N GLN A 108 28.17 -11.67 -3.91
CA GLN A 108 28.65 -11.77 -5.29
C GLN A 108 27.53 -12.16 -6.28
N SER A 109 26.37 -12.57 -5.81
CA SER A 109 25.30 -13.15 -6.63
C SER A 109 24.39 -12.14 -7.33
N GLY A 110 24.70 -10.83 -7.25
CA GLY A 110 23.87 -9.75 -7.83
C GLY A 110 22.59 -9.45 -7.04
N TYR A 111 22.45 -10.00 -5.85
CA TYR A 111 21.36 -9.69 -4.91
C TYR A 111 21.70 -8.48 -4.03
N SER A 112 20.68 -7.94 -3.33
CA SER A 112 20.90 -6.92 -2.30
C SER A 112 21.89 -7.41 -1.24
N SER A 113 22.90 -6.61 -0.92
CA SER A 113 24.04 -7.00 -0.09
C SER A 113 24.56 -5.79 0.69
N MET A 114 25.15 -6.04 1.87
CA MET A 114 25.98 -5.08 2.57
C MET A 114 27.49 -5.23 2.27
N PHE A 115 27.85 -6.16 1.39
CA PHE A 115 29.20 -6.41 0.86
C PHE A 115 30.23 -6.79 1.93
N ILE A 116 29.85 -7.73 2.82
CA ILE A 116 30.77 -8.32 3.79
C ILE A 116 31.81 -9.19 3.10
N MET A 117 33.01 -9.23 3.68
CA MET A 117 34.12 -10.03 3.14
C MET A 117 34.31 -11.31 3.96
N VAL A 118 34.77 -12.37 3.28
CA VAL A 118 35.09 -13.64 3.96
C VAL A 118 36.13 -13.43 5.01
N ASN A 119 35.96 -14.07 6.17
CA ASN A 119 36.78 -13.97 7.38
C ASN A 119 36.78 -12.60 8.11
N ASP A 120 35.92 -11.66 7.69
CA ASP A 120 35.67 -10.48 8.52
C ASP A 120 34.87 -10.89 9.78
N GLU A 121 35.05 -10.12 10.85
CA GLU A 121 34.24 -10.19 12.06
C GLU A 121 33.25 -9.00 12.04
N VAL A 122 31.96 -9.28 11.92
CA VAL A 122 30.91 -8.25 11.81
C VAL A 122 29.98 -8.34 13.01
N SER A 123 29.68 -7.19 13.61
CA SER A 123 28.78 -7.14 14.78
C SER A 123 27.35 -7.49 14.44
N VAL A 124 26.60 -8.04 15.40
CA VAL A 124 25.15 -8.26 15.28
C VAL A 124 24.44 -6.97 14.93
N ALA A 125 24.84 -5.83 15.51
CA ALA A 125 24.30 -4.52 15.19
C ALA A 125 24.46 -4.17 13.70
N ASP A 126 25.66 -4.35 13.14
CA ASP A 126 25.95 -4.05 11.75
C ASP A 126 25.22 -5.02 10.81
N LEU A 127 25.15 -6.31 11.15
CA LEU A 127 24.38 -7.30 10.38
C LEU A 127 22.89 -6.94 10.34
N LEU A 128 22.29 -6.57 11.47
CA LEU A 128 20.89 -6.12 11.52
C LEU A 128 20.67 -4.85 10.69
N ASN A 129 21.58 -3.88 10.76
CA ASN A 129 21.52 -2.68 9.90
C ASN A 129 21.65 -3.05 8.42
N GLY A 130 22.54 -3.98 8.07
CA GLY A 130 22.66 -4.49 6.71
C GLY A 130 21.39 -5.17 6.20
N ILE A 131 20.70 -5.92 7.08
CA ILE A 131 19.42 -6.57 6.74
C ILE A 131 18.31 -5.53 6.54
N ILE A 132 18.16 -4.60 7.48
CA ILE A 132 17.01 -3.67 7.53
C ILE A 132 17.15 -2.57 6.49
N ILE A 133 18.35 -2.01 6.31
CA ILE A 133 18.59 -0.84 5.45
C ILE A 133 18.92 -1.26 4.02
N ALA A 134 19.88 -2.20 3.86
CA ALA A 134 20.35 -2.64 2.56
C ALA A 134 19.61 -3.88 2.02
N SER A 135 18.75 -4.48 2.82
CA SER A 135 18.14 -5.77 2.50
C SER A 135 19.18 -6.86 2.17
N GLY A 136 20.34 -6.85 2.86
CA GLY A 136 21.50 -7.71 2.59
C GLY A 136 21.19 -9.19 2.75
N ASN A 137 21.33 -9.97 1.69
CA ASN A 137 21.20 -11.42 1.75
C ASN A 137 22.40 -12.05 2.46
N ASP A 138 23.59 -11.52 2.22
CA ASP A 138 24.84 -11.87 2.90
C ASP A 138 24.74 -11.67 4.42
N ALA A 139 24.21 -10.52 4.86
CA ALA A 139 23.97 -10.24 6.26
C ALA A 139 22.98 -11.23 6.90
N CYS A 140 21.93 -11.62 6.19
CA CYS A 140 20.97 -12.62 6.68
C CYS A 140 21.63 -13.98 6.89
N VAL A 141 22.46 -14.42 5.94
CA VAL A 141 23.16 -15.70 6.07
C VAL A 141 24.18 -15.63 7.20
N ALA A 142 24.98 -14.56 7.30
CA ALA A 142 25.94 -14.36 8.38
C ALA A 142 25.27 -14.36 9.76
N LEU A 143 24.15 -13.65 9.91
CA LEU A 143 23.40 -13.62 11.18
C LEU A 143 22.80 -14.97 11.58
N ALA A 144 22.39 -15.77 10.58
CA ALA A 144 21.80 -17.08 10.84
C ALA A 144 22.84 -18.19 11.13
N GLU A 145 24.10 -17.97 10.78
CA GLU A 145 25.20 -18.92 11.02
C GLU A 145 25.93 -18.69 12.34
N GLY A 146 25.91 -17.43 12.87
CA GLY A 146 26.47 -17.06 14.15
C GLY A 146 25.53 -17.37 15.31
#